data_7da278f15ce113b7767e385ae4609eec
#
_entry.id   7da278f15ce113b7767e385ae4609eec
#
_cell.length_a   1.000
_cell.length_b   1.000
_cell.length_c   1.000
_cell.angle_alpha   90.00
_cell.angle_beta   90.00
_cell.angle_gamma   90.00
#
_symmetry.space_group_name_H-M   'P 1'
#
loop_
_entity.id
_entity.type
_entity.pdbx_description
1 polymer ?
#
loop_
_entity_poly.entity_id
_entity_poly.type
_entity_poly.pdbx_seq_one_letter_code
_entity_poly.pdbx_strand_id
1 'polypeptide(L)'
;DGSNYGLTVEDLDNGFNFAVSSSHGTFSDLIRDILEAEGPMPARWLAKRAGQELGLERVSEPRLRQLIRKIPLSLSIDPRDGSVFPPGEKYDKFRKAYRVRRGTQRWYNSVSLAETINAIVTVTRSLRGATRDEIQRVVASKFFGYSRRGSKIQKLLDEAMDCGIEDGRLNAMGDYIRPARS
;
A
#
# COMPACT_ATOMS: atom_id res chain seq x y z
N ASP A 1 14.69 19.55 -27.63
CA ASP A 1 15.75 19.75 -26.63
C ASP A 1 15.26 19.24 -25.31
N GLY A 2 15.51 17.95 -25.08
CA GLY A 2 15.19 17.28 -23.83
C GLY A 2 16.28 17.60 -22.81
N SER A 3 16.12 18.65 -22.04
CA SER A 3 16.93 18.86 -20.84
C SER A 3 16.48 17.88 -19.77
N ASN A 4 17.14 16.76 -19.76
CA ASN A 4 17.06 15.76 -18.69
C ASN A 4 17.75 16.34 -17.45
N TYR A 5 17.03 17.09 -16.61
CA TYR A 5 17.53 17.53 -15.32
C TYR A 5 17.53 16.33 -14.38
N GLY A 6 18.56 15.50 -14.52
CA GLY A 6 18.86 14.44 -13.60
C GLY A 6 19.17 15.03 -12.22
N LEU A 7 18.27 14.80 -11.27
CA LEU A 7 18.45 15.14 -9.88
C LEU A 7 19.74 14.53 -9.33
N THR A 8 20.65 15.35 -8.84
CA THR A 8 21.88 14.91 -8.18
C THR A 8 21.61 14.54 -6.72
N VAL A 9 22.51 13.76 -6.13
CA VAL A 9 22.44 13.42 -4.70
C VAL A 9 22.51 14.67 -3.83
N GLU A 10 23.23 15.68 -4.26
CA GLU A 10 23.39 16.98 -3.59
C GLU A 10 22.06 17.77 -3.55
N ASP A 11 21.22 17.64 -4.57
CA ASP A 11 19.91 18.28 -4.60
C ASP A 11 18.96 17.73 -3.53
N LEU A 12 19.16 16.48 -3.10
CA LEU A 12 18.37 15.82 -2.05
C LEU A 12 18.87 16.19 -0.64
N ASP A 13 20.16 16.46 -0.46
CA ASP A 13 20.77 16.76 0.84
C ASP A 13 20.61 18.23 1.28
N ASN A 14 20.48 19.17 0.32
CA ASN A 14 20.46 20.60 0.59
C ASN A 14 19.09 21.19 0.95
N GLY A 15 18.12 20.39 1.34
CA GLY A 15 16.80 20.89 1.77
C GLY A 15 16.02 21.60 0.65
N PHE A 16 16.37 21.39 -0.61
CA PHE A 16 15.73 22.01 -1.76
C PHE A 16 14.26 21.60 -1.83
N ASN A 17 13.39 22.59 -1.81
CA ASN A 17 12.01 22.45 -2.26
C ASN A 17 12.07 22.11 -3.75
N PHE A 18 11.83 20.86 -4.09
CA PHE A 18 11.72 20.45 -5.48
C PHE A 18 10.59 21.21 -6.14
N ALA A 19 10.91 22.13 -7.03
CA ALA A 19 10.00 22.55 -8.06
C ALA A 19 9.90 21.38 -9.05
N VAL A 20 8.97 20.46 -8.77
CA VAL A 20 8.61 19.42 -9.73
C VAL A 20 7.98 20.12 -10.91
N SER A 21 8.53 19.91 -12.09
CA SER A 21 8.00 20.51 -13.32
C SER A 21 6.52 20.21 -13.43
N SER A 22 5.73 21.22 -13.29
CA SER A 22 4.40 21.49 -13.78
C SER A 22 3.13 21.07 -13.02
N SER A 23 3.12 20.19 -12.02
CA SER A 23 1.85 19.88 -11.33
C SER A 23 1.93 19.73 -9.81
N HIS A 24 3.06 19.40 -9.26
CA HIS A 24 3.25 19.20 -7.83
C HIS A 24 4.20 20.28 -7.28
N GLY A 25 3.75 21.14 -6.38
CA GLY A 25 4.53 22.25 -5.85
C GLY A 25 5.76 21.84 -5.06
N THR A 26 5.67 20.78 -4.23
CA THR A 26 6.76 20.25 -3.39
C THR A 26 6.79 18.73 -3.42
N PHE A 27 7.88 18.11 -2.93
CA PHE A 27 7.94 16.66 -2.75
C PHE A 27 6.84 16.15 -1.81
N SER A 28 6.51 16.93 -0.77
CA SER A 28 5.41 16.60 0.14
C SER A 28 4.05 16.59 -0.56
N ASP A 29 3.83 17.51 -1.49
CA ASP A 29 2.60 17.55 -2.29
C ASP A 29 2.52 16.33 -3.21
N LEU A 30 3.62 15.99 -3.88
CA LEU A 30 3.72 14.79 -4.71
C LEU A 30 3.40 13.51 -3.91
N ILE A 31 3.94 13.37 -2.70
CA ILE A 31 3.65 12.22 -1.83
C ILE A 31 2.16 12.15 -1.48
N ARG A 32 1.54 13.28 -1.15
CA ARG A 32 0.10 13.35 -0.84
C ARG A 32 -0.75 12.98 -2.05
N ASP A 33 -0.44 13.53 -3.21
CA ASP A 33 -1.17 13.27 -4.46
C ASP A 33 -1.11 11.78 -4.85
N ILE A 34 0.06 11.14 -4.71
CA ILE A 34 0.20 9.69 -4.95
C ILE A 34 -0.68 8.89 -3.98
N LEU A 35 -0.65 9.21 -2.70
CA LEU A 35 -1.43 8.51 -1.68
C LEU A 35 -2.94 8.71 -1.86
N GLU A 36 -3.38 9.90 -2.27
CA GLU A 36 -4.79 10.19 -2.54
C GLU A 36 -5.28 9.45 -3.79
N ALA A 37 -4.43 9.34 -4.81
CA ALA A 37 -4.77 8.67 -6.07
C ALA A 37 -4.70 7.13 -5.99
N GLU A 38 -3.68 6.59 -5.32
CA GLU A 38 -3.38 5.15 -5.33
C GLU A 38 -3.71 4.44 -4.00
N GLY A 39 -3.98 5.20 -2.94
CA GLY A 39 -4.27 4.68 -1.60
C GLY A 39 -3.02 4.43 -0.75
N PRO A 40 -3.19 3.91 0.48
CA PRO A 40 -2.08 3.64 1.39
C PRO A 40 -1.17 2.54 0.86
N MET A 41 0.13 2.74 0.99
CA MET A 41 1.14 1.79 0.52
C MET A 41 2.39 1.80 1.39
N PRO A 42 3.19 0.71 1.37
CA PRO A 42 4.48 0.68 2.07
C PRO A 42 5.39 1.84 1.65
N ALA A 43 6.07 2.46 2.63
CA ALA A 43 6.92 3.63 2.41
C ALA A 43 7.96 3.42 1.30
N ARG A 44 8.50 2.21 1.20
CA ARG A 44 9.45 1.83 0.16
C ARG A 44 8.82 1.88 -1.25
N TRP A 45 7.59 1.42 -1.39
CA TRP A 45 6.86 1.48 -2.66
C TRP A 45 6.49 2.93 -3.01
N LEU A 46 6.01 3.69 -2.02
CA LEU A 46 5.70 5.11 -2.16
C LEU A 46 6.91 5.92 -2.65
N ALA A 47 8.07 5.72 -2.02
CA ALA A 47 9.32 6.38 -2.43
C ALA A 47 9.74 5.99 -3.86
N LYS A 48 9.55 4.74 -4.26
CA LYS A 48 9.81 4.28 -5.63
C LYS A 48 8.86 4.95 -6.63
N ARG A 49 7.56 5.03 -6.31
CA ARG A 49 6.55 5.72 -7.13
C ARG A 49 6.88 7.21 -7.27
N ALA A 50 7.21 7.88 -6.15
CA ALA A 50 7.63 9.28 -6.19
C ALA A 50 8.89 9.48 -7.05
N GLY A 51 9.88 8.60 -6.93
CA GLY A 51 11.07 8.61 -7.78
C GLY A 51 10.72 8.51 -9.27
N GLN A 52 9.77 7.64 -9.64
CA GLN A 52 9.31 7.50 -11.03
C GLN A 52 8.62 8.78 -11.54
N GLU A 53 7.76 9.41 -10.71
CA GLU A 53 7.12 10.69 -11.06
C GLU A 53 8.15 11.83 -11.22
N LEU A 54 9.29 11.74 -10.52
CA LEU A 54 10.43 12.66 -10.68
C LEU A 54 11.32 12.32 -11.89
N GLY A 55 10.94 11.38 -12.73
CA GLY A 55 11.68 10.99 -13.93
C GLY A 55 12.86 10.03 -13.69
N LEU A 56 12.94 9.41 -12.51
CA LEU A 56 13.97 8.41 -12.22
C LEU A 56 13.56 7.04 -12.78
N GLU A 57 14.18 6.59 -13.86
CA GLU A 57 13.92 5.25 -14.43
C GLU A 57 14.22 4.13 -13.43
N ARG A 58 15.29 4.30 -12.65
CA ARG A 58 15.71 3.37 -11.59
C ARG A 58 16.05 4.14 -10.32
N VAL A 59 15.46 3.73 -9.21
CA VAL A 59 15.76 4.29 -7.89
C VAL A 59 16.73 3.35 -7.17
N SER A 60 17.99 3.79 -6.99
CA SER A 60 19.00 3.04 -6.24
C SER A 60 18.64 2.95 -4.75
N GLU A 61 19.18 1.97 -4.03
CA GLU A 61 18.93 1.79 -2.59
C GLU A 61 19.30 3.03 -1.74
N PRO A 62 20.44 3.70 -1.94
CA PRO A 62 20.76 4.94 -1.20
C PRO A 62 19.72 6.03 -1.48
N ARG A 63 19.33 6.22 -2.74
CA ARG A 63 18.35 7.23 -3.14
C ARG A 63 16.95 6.91 -2.59
N LEU A 64 16.57 5.63 -2.60
CA LEU A 64 15.32 5.18 -2.03
C LEU A 64 15.23 5.51 -0.52
N ARG A 65 16.31 5.27 0.24
CA ARG A 65 16.40 5.62 1.65
C ARG A 65 16.29 7.14 1.88
N GLN A 66 16.89 7.95 1.02
CA GLN A 66 16.77 9.42 1.09
C GLN A 66 15.32 9.86 0.85
N LEU A 67 14.65 9.33 -0.17
CA LEU A 67 13.25 9.65 -0.46
C LEU A 67 12.33 9.24 0.69
N ILE A 68 12.53 8.06 1.30
CA ILE A 68 11.76 7.61 2.46
C ILE A 68 11.89 8.60 3.63
N ARG A 69 13.09 9.11 3.91
CA ARG A 69 13.31 10.09 4.99
C ARG A 69 12.61 11.43 4.76
N LYS A 70 12.24 11.74 3.51
CA LYS A 70 11.53 12.97 3.14
C LYS A 70 10.01 12.82 3.13
N ILE A 71 9.48 11.63 3.41
CA ILE A 71 8.04 11.43 3.60
C ILE A 71 7.59 12.28 4.79
N PRO A 72 6.52 13.08 4.65
CA PRO A 72 6.06 13.95 5.72
C PRO A 72 5.72 13.19 7.00
N LEU A 73 6.30 13.59 8.12
CA LEU A 73 6.06 13.00 9.46
C LEU A 73 4.62 13.22 9.96
N SER A 74 3.88 14.13 9.34
CA SER A 74 2.47 14.37 9.64
C SER A 74 1.52 13.28 9.12
N LEU A 75 2.00 12.43 8.22
CA LEU A 75 1.23 11.31 7.69
C LEU A 75 1.22 10.14 8.68
N SER A 76 0.10 9.44 8.73
CA SER A 76 -0.02 8.22 9.54
C SER A 76 0.78 7.08 8.92
N ILE A 77 1.52 6.35 9.76
CA ILE A 77 2.29 5.18 9.34
C ILE A 77 1.84 3.98 10.16
N ASP A 78 1.53 2.87 9.49
CA ASP A 78 1.25 1.61 10.18
C ASP A 78 2.56 0.98 10.66
N PRO A 79 2.75 0.79 11.98
CA PRO A 79 3.98 0.23 12.52
C PRO A 79 4.20 -1.24 12.17
N ARG A 80 3.16 -1.96 11.69
CA ARG A 80 3.24 -3.38 11.36
C ARG A 80 3.95 -3.64 10.04
N ASP A 81 3.73 -2.79 9.03
CA ASP A 81 4.28 -2.98 7.68
C ASP A 81 4.97 -1.73 7.10
N GLY A 82 4.98 -0.61 7.84
CA GLY A 82 5.53 0.66 7.38
C GLY A 82 4.73 1.34 6.29
N SER A 83 3.46 0.99 6.10
CA SER A 83 2.60 1.65 5.13
C SER A 83 2.24 3.07 5.56
N VAL A 84 2.28 3.99 4.59
CA VAL A 84 1.95 5.40 4.74
C VAL A 84 0.54 5.64 4.23
N PHE A 85 -0.24 6.44 4.95
CA PHE A 85 -1.65 6.69 4.67
C PHE A 85 -1.88 8.10 4.11
N PRO A 86 -2.92 8.29 3.28
CA PRO A 86 -3.32 9.59 2.80
C PRO A 86 -3.56 10.60 3.93
N PRO A 87 -3.45 11.91 3.67
CA PRO A 87 -3.76 12.94 4.66
C PRO A 87 -5.14 12.73 5.30
N GLY A 88 -5.19 12.85 6.64
CA GLY A 88 -6.43 12.67 7.40
C GLY A 88 -6.85 11.22 7.67
N GLU A 89 -6.28 10.25 7.00
CA GLU A 89 -6.52 8.83 7.26
C GLU A 89 -5.54 8.31 8.34
N LYS A 90 -6.03 7.42 9.22
CA LYS A 90 -5.20 6.73 10.22
C LYS A 90 -5.27 5.23 10.00
N TYR A 91 -4.13 4.53 10.12
CA TYR A 91 -4.04 3.11 9.84
C TYR A 91 -5.02 2.26 10.67
N ASP A 92 -5.20 2.58 11.94
CA ASP A 92 -6.10 1.88 12.88
C ASP A 92 -7.58 2.10 12.59
N LYS A 93 -7.93 3.20 11.89
CA LYS A 93 -9.29 3.56 11.51
C LYS A 93 -9.60 3.34 10.02
N PHE A 94 -8.59 3.02 9.24
CA PHE A 94 -8.76 2.80 7.80
C PHE A 94 -9.60 1.55 7.53
N ARG A 95 -10.66 1.68 6.73
CA ARG A 95 -11.63 0.60 6.47
C ARG A 95 -11.91 0.38 4.98
N LYS A 96 -11.12 1.00 4.10
CA LYS A 96 -11.28 0.90 2.64
C LYS A 96 -10.48 -0.29 2.09
N ALA A 97 -10.97 -0.88 1.01
CA ALA A 97 -10.26 -1.84 0.20
C ALA A 97 -10.65 -1.64 -1.27
N TYR A 98 -9.68 -1.63 -2.16
CA TYR A 98 -9.88 -1.31 -3.56
C TYR A 98 -9.79 -2.56 -4.44
N ARG A 99 -10.82 -2.80 -5.24
CA ARG A 99 -10.82 -3.88 -6.22
C ARG A 99 -10.01 -3.48 -7.45
N VAL A 100 -9.25 -4.42 -8.00
CA VAL A 100 -8.59 -4.20 -9.29
C VAL A 100 -9.61 -4.21 -10.43
N ARG A 101 -9.30 -3.47 -11.49
CA ARG A 101 -10.04 -3.59 -12.75
C ARG A 101 -9.75 -4.95 -13.38
N ARG A 102 -10.72 -5.50 -14.10
CA ARG A 102 -10.54 -6.77 -14.83
C ARG A 102 -9.32 -6.69 -15.76
N GLY A 103 -8.45 -7.68 -15.68
CA GLY A 103 -7.23 -7.74 -16.48
C GLY A 103 -6.04 -6.92 -15.94
N THR A 104 -6.20 -6.29 -14.79
CA THR A 104 -5.09 -5.59 -14.10
C THR A 104 -4.63 -6.36 -12.87
N GLN A 105 -3.40 -6.09 -12.42
CA GLN A 105 -2.80 -6.71 -11.25
C GLN A 105 -2.15 -5.65 -10.37
N ARG A 106 -2.30 -5.78 -9.05
CA ARG A 106 -1.57 -4.99 -8.06
C ARG A 106 -0.43 -5.82 -7.48
N TRP A 107 0.74 -5.23 -7.37
CA TRP A 107 1.87 -5.92 -6.75
C TRP A 107 1.62 -6.11 -5.24
N TYR A 108 1.94 -7.30 -4.72
CA TYR A 108 1.75 -7.62 -3.28
C TYR A 108 2.43 -6.62 -2.34
N ASN A 109 3.53 -5.99 -2.76
CA ASN A 109 4.29 -5.01 -1.99
C ASN A 109 3.86 -3.54 -2.24
N SER A 110 2.81 -3.32 -3.04
CA SER A 110 2.23 -2.00 -3.28
C SER A 110 0.94 -1.76 -2.48
N VAL A 111 0.49 -2.74 -1.73
CA VAL A 111 -0.76 -2.68 -0.96
C VAL A 111 -0.45 -2.75 0.52
N SER A 112 -1.07 -1.89 1.33
CA SER A 112 -0.90 -1.89 2.78
C SER A 112 -1.52 -3.14 3.44
N LEU A 113 -0.94 -3.54 4.57
CA LEU A 113 -1.52 -4.61 5.39
C LEU A 113 -2.95 -4.27 5.82
N ALA A 114 -3.20 -3.01 6.24
CA ALA A 114 -4.53 -2.55 6.63
C ALA A 114 -5.57 -2.70 5.51
N GLU A 115 -5.22 -2.35 4.27
CA GLU A 115 -6.10 -2.56 3.12
C GLU A 115 -6.34 -4.05 2.84
N THR A 116 -5.32 -4.87 2.97
CA THR A 116 -5.42 -6.33 2.79
C THR A 116 -6.35 -6.94 3.84
N ILE A 117 -6.25 -6.54 5.10
CA ILE A 117 -7.17 -6.94 6.17
C ILE A 117 -8.62 -6.53 5.81
N ASN A 118 -8.81 -5.30 5.33
CA ASN A 118 -10.13 -4.80 4.94
C ASN A 118 -10.72 -5.61 3.78
N ALA A 119 -9.91 -5.98 2.79
CA ALA A 119 -10.33 -6.85 1.69
C ALA A 119 -10.80 -8.23 2.21
N ILE A 120 -10.02 -8.84 3.11
CA ILE A 120 -10.36 -10.11 3.75
C ILE A 120 -11.70 -10.01 4.53
N VAL A 121 -11.84 -8.98 5.36
CA VAL A 121 -13.08 -8.75 6.12
C VAL A 121 -14.27 -8.55 5.19
N THR A 122 -14.11 -7.79 4.12
CA THR A 122 -15.14 -7.53 3.12
C THR A 122 -15.59 -8.83 2.44
N VAL A 123 -14.65 -9.66 2.00
CA VAL A 123 -14.94 -10.95 1.37
C VAL A 123 -15.60 -11.89 2.35
N THR A 124 -15.08 -12.00 3.58
CA THR A 124 -15.66 -12.87 4.63
C THR A 124 -17.12 -12.49 4.91
N ARG A 125 -17.43 -11.20 5.00
CA ARG A 125 -18.81 -10.71 5.17
C ARG A 125 -19.70 -11.06 3.97
N SER A 126 -19.19 -10.86 2.76
CA SER A 126 -19.93 -11.17 1.53
C SER A 126 -20.27 -12.66 1.40
N LEU A 127 -19.35 -13.52 1.82
CA LEU A 127 -19.55 -14.98 1.83
C LEU A 127 -20.32 -15.48 3.09
N ARG A 128 -20.60 -14.60 4.04
CA ARG A 128 -21.19 -14.95 5.36
C ARG A 128 -20.36 -15.97 6.16
N GLY A 129 -19.07 -16.01 5.90
CA GLY A 129 -18.08 -16.97 6.36
C GLY A 129 -17.74 -17.99 5.29
N ALA A 130 -16.49 -18.45 5.30
CA ALA A 130 -15.96 -19.46 4.39
C ALA A 130 -14.65 -20.03 4.96
N THR A 131 -14.04 -20.99 4.30
CA THR A 131 -12.71 -21.47 4.66
C THR A 131 -11.65 -20.39 4.39
N ARG A 132 -10.54 -20.45 5.13
CA ARG A 132 -9.39 -19.55 4.94
C ARG A 132 -8.96 -19.52 3.46
N ASP A 133 -8.85 -20.69 2.83
CA ASP A 133 -8.45 -20.82 1.43
C ASP A 133 -9.41 -20.11 0.46
N GLU A 134 -10.71 -20.29 0.63
CA GLU A 134 -11.72 -19.63 -0.22
C GLU A 134 -11.66 -18.11 -0.12
N ILE A 135 -11.59 -17.57 1.09
CA ILE A 135 -11.48 -16.13 1.31
C ILE A 135 -10.23 -15.57 0.65
N GLN A 136 -9.08 -16.19 0.89
CA GLN A 136 -7.80 -15.74 0.35
C GLN A 136 -7.76 -15.83 -1.18
N ARG A 137 -8.36 -16.86 -1.78
CA ARG A 137 -8.48 -16.99 -3.23
C ARG A 137 -9.31 -15.86 -3.85
N VAL A 138 -10.42 -15.52 -3.23
CA VAL A 138 -11.28 -14.41 -3.69
C VAL A 138 -10.55 -13.07 -3.53
N VAL A 139 -9.87 -12.84 -2.41
CA VAL A 139 -9.09 -11.61 -2.19
C VAL A 139 -7.97 -11.49 -3.22
N ALA A 140 -7.18 -12.55 -3.42
CA ALA A 140 -6.10 -12.55 -4.41
C ALA A 140 -6.62 -12.20 -5.82
N SER A 141 -7.74 -12.78 -6.22
CA SER A 141 -8.34 -12.54 -7.53
C SER A 141 -8.97 -11.14 -7.66
N LYS A 142 -9.82 -10.72 -6.71
CA LYS A 142 -10.66 -9.52 -6.85
C LYS A 142 -9.97 -8.22 -6.43
N PHE A 143 -9.02 -8.29 -5.49
CA PHE A 143 -8.32 -7.12 -4.96
C PHE A 143 -6.88 -6.98 -5.44
N PHE A 144 -6.24 -8.07 -5.85
CA PHE A 144 -4.88 -8.08 -6.36
C PHE A 144 -4.76 -8.45 -7.84
N GLY A 145 -5.75 -9.14 -8.40
CA GLY A 145 -5.73 -9.60 -9.80
C GLY A 145 -4.88 -10.85 -10.05
N TYR A 146 -4.59 -11.65 -9.01
CA TYR A 146 -3.84 -12.89 -9.14
C TYR A 146 -4.76 -14.07 -9.44
N SER A 147 -4.48 -14.80 -10.52
CA SER A 147 -5.13 -16.08 -10.83
C SER A 147 -4.56 -17.23 -10.00
N ARG A 148 -3.30 -17.12 -9.57
CA ARG A 148 -2.60 -18.10 -8.73
C ARG A 148 -1.88 -17.38 -7.60
N ARG A 149 -1.88 -17.98 -6.41
CA ARG A 149 -1.20 -17.43 -5.24
C ARG A 149 0.22 -17.98 -5.16
N GLY A 150 1.21 -17.16 -5.51
CA GLY A 150 2.61 -17.46 -5.22
C GLY A 150 2.93 -17.24 -3.73
N SER A 151 4.11 -17.71 -3.29
CA SER A 151 4.51 -17.68 -1.87
C SER A 151 4.43 -16.29 -1.22
N LYS A 152 4.76 -15.24 -1.95
CA LYS A 152 4.77 -13.86 -1.43
C LYS A 152 3.36 -13.31 -1.18
N ILE A 153 2.43 -13.51 -2.12
CA ILE A 153 1.04 -13.10 -1.92
C ILE A 153 0.36 -13.97 -0.86
N GLN A 154 0.68 -15.27 -0.81
CA GLN A 154 0.17 -16.15 0.22
C GLN A 154 0.60 -15.68 1.61
N LYS A 155 1.88 -15.35 1.81
CA LYS A 155 2.40 -14.83 3.07
C LYS A 155 1.66 -13.56 3.51
N LEU A 156 1.44 -12.60 2.60
CA LEU A 156 0.70 -11.38 2.89
C LEU A 156 -0.74 -11.68 3.33
N LEU A 157 -1.41 -12.60 2.62
CA LEU A 157 -2.79 -12.98 2.94
C LEU A 157 -2.90 -13.70 4.27
N ASP A 158 -1.93 -14.56 4.61
CA ASP A 158 -1.87 -15.24 5.90
C ASP A 158 -1.69 -14.23 7.04
N GLU A 159 -0.73 -13.34 6.91
CA GLU A 159 -0.47 -12.27 7.89
C GLU A 159 -1.68 -11.36 8.08
N ALA A 160 -2.32 -10.94 7.00
CA ALA A 160 -3.51 -10.09 7.05
C ALA A 160 -4.72 -10.83 7.69
N MET A 161 -4.87 -12.11 7.43
CA MET A 161 -5.92 -12.92 8.05
C MET A 161 -5.70 -13.04 9.55
N ASP A 162 -4.48 -13.34 9.98
CA ASP A 162 -4.12 -13.48 11.39
C ASP A 162 -4.30 -12.14 12.13
N CYS A 163 -3.84 -11.04 11.56
CA CYS A 163 -4.10 -9.70 12.10
C CYS A 163 -5.61 -9.38 12.21
N GLY A 164 -6.40 -9.75 11.21
CA GLY A 164 -7.85 -9.54 11.24
C GLY A 164 -8.54 -10.34 12.36
N ILE A 165 -8.01 -11.50 12.72
CA ILE A 165 -8.47 -12.32 13.85
C ILE A 165 -8.02 -11.70 15.18
N GLU A 166 -6.76 -11.31 15.29
CA GLU A 166 -6.19 -10.65 16.48
C GLU A 166 -6.88 -9.32 16.78
N ASP A 167 -7.20 -8.54 15.75
CA ASP A 167 -7.96 -7.28 15.86
C ASP A 167 -9.45 -7.49 16.23
N GLY A 168 -9.90 -8.73 16.36
CA GLY A 168 -11.30 -9.07 16.68
C GLY A 168 -12.29 -8.75 15.56
N ARG A 169 -11.84 -8.56 14.34
CA ARG A 169 -12.67 -8.29 13.15
C ARG A 169 -13.16 -9.56 12.46
N LEU A 170 -12.49 -10.65 12.72
CA LEU A 170 -12.77 -12.00 12.23
C LEU A 170 -12.77 -12.99 13.39
N ASN A 171 -13.54 -14.04 13.28
CA ASN A 171 -13.56 -15.17 14.21
C ASN A 171 -13.16 -16.45 13.48
N ALA A 172 -12.14 -17.14 13.97
CA ALA A 172 -11.69 -18.43 13.46
C ALA A 172 -12.34 -19.58 14.21
N MET A 173 -12.82 -20.56 13.47
CA MET A 173 -13.33 -21.85 13.97
C MET A 173 -12.61 -22.96 13.20
N GLY A 174 -11.38 -23.30 13.62
CA GLY A 174 -10.49 -24.11 12.82
C GLY A 174 -10.13 -23.39 11.52
N ASP A 175 -10.34 -24.03 10.39
CA ASP A 175 -10.09 -23.43 9.06
C ASP A 175 -11.25 -22.55 8.56
N TYR A 176 -12.39 -22.57 9.23
CA TYR A 176 -13.55 -21.76 8.85
C TYR A 176 -13.51 -20.39 9.54
N ILE A 177 -13.60 -19.33 8.74
CA ILE A 177 -13.53 -17.95 9.20
C ILE A 177 -14.89 -17.28 9.05
N ARG A 178 -15.34 -16.60 10.09
CA ARG A 178 -16.59 -15.81 10.11
C ARG A 178 -16.31 -14.33 10.36
N PRO A 179 -17.16 -13.43 9.88
CA PRO A 179 -17.08 -12.02 10.31
C PRO A 179 -17.38 -11.95 11.81
N ALA A 180 -16.66 -11.08 12.52
CA ALA A 180 -17.03 -10.77 13.90
C ALA A 180 -18.44 -10.13 13.93
N ARG A 181 -19.19 -10.40 14.97
CA ARG A 181 -20.48 -9.72 15.22
C ARG A 181 -20.19 -8.27 15.55
N SER A 182 -20.85 -7.37 14.83
CA SER A 182 -20.86 -5.93 15.12
C SER A 182 -21.55 -5.68 16.45
#